data_d17b23a80759ac95f6be5afed90d6bc4
#
_entry.id   d17b23a80759ac95f6be5afed90d6bc4
#
_cell.length_a   1.000
_cell.length_b   1.000
_cell.length_c   1.000
_cell.angle_alpha   90.00
_cell.angle_beta   90.00
_cell.angle_gamma   90.00
#
_symmetry.space_group_name_H-M   'P 1'
#
loop_
_entity.id
_entity.type
_entity.pdbx_description
1 polymer ?
#
loop_
_entity_poly.entity_id
_entity_poly.type
_entity_poly.pdbx_seq_one_letter_code
_entity_poly.pdbx_strand_id
1 'polypeptide(L)'
;MANDLGFKKFTMENNDYSIRKHKTEWHKKITISLSCLLFFFIGAPLGGIIRKGGLGMPVIVSVLVFIIYYIIDNTGYKMARDGKWIVWMGMWTSSAVLAPLGVFLTYKSNKDSVVLNADAYINWFKKIVGIRSVRHIFKKEVIIHDPDYTRLTGDLEQL
;
A
#
# COMPACT_ATOMS: atom_id res chain seq x y z
N MET A 1 15.60 36.71 -41.49
CA MET A 1 16.51 36.42 -40.34
C MET A 1 15.78 36.11 -39.02
N ALA A 2 14.86 36.97 -38.53
CA ALA A 2 14.16 36.66 -37.24
C ALA A 2 13.26 35.42 -37.32
N ASN A 3 12.54 35.21 -38.43
CA ASN A 3 11.69 34.04 -38.65
C ASN A 3 12.48 32.74 -38.76
N ASP A 4 13.66 32.75 -39.33
CA ASP A 4 14.51 31.55 -39.45
C ASP A 4 15.08 31.12 -38.10
N LEU A 5 15.40 32.08 -37.23
CA LEU A 5 15.85 31.82 -35.88
C LEU A 5 14.73 31.24 -35.02
N GLY A 6 13.50 31.75 -35.16
CA GLY A 6 12.32 31.22 -34.48
C GLY A 6 12.00 29.80 -34.91
N PHE A 7 12.04 29.51 -36.18
CA PHE A 7 11.82 28.17 -36.73
C PHE A 7 12.89 27.15 -36.27
N LYS A 8 14.17 27.55 -36.30
CA LYS A 8 15.26 26.72 -35.81
C LYS A 8 15.11 26.42 -34.33
N LYS A 9 14.77 27.43 -33.51
CA LYS A 9 14.53 27.24 -32.09
C LYS A 9 13.38 26.26 -31.80
N PHE A 10 12.25 26.45 -32.49
CA PHE A 10 11.09 25.55 -32.37
C PHE A 10 11.43 24.11 -32.79
N THR A 11 12.19 23.94 -33.88
CA THR A 11 12.62 22.60 -34.33
C THR A 11 13.56 21.95 -33.35
N MET A 12 14.50 22.69 -32.72
CA MET A 12 15.40 22.16 -31.71
C MET A 12 14.62 21.73 -30.42
N GLU A 13 13.71 22.57 -29.93
CA GLU A 13 12.90 22.27 -28.80
C GLU A 13 12.04 21.01 -29.00
N ASN A 14 11.47 20.87 -30.21
CA ASN A 14 10.65 19.71 -30.57
C ASN A 14 11.49 18.41 -30.66
N ASN A 15 12.70 18.54 -31.21
CA ASN A 15 13.63 17.42 -31.32
C ASN A 15 14.12 16.97 -29.94
N ASP A 16 14.49 17.91 -29.07
CA ASP A 16 14.87 17.63 -27.68
C ASP A 16 13.75 16.98 -26.87
N TYR A 17 12.52 17.44 -27.06
CA TYR A 17 11.34 16.82 -26.45
C TYR A 17 11.15 15.38 -26.92
N SER A 18 11.29 15.12 -28.22
CA SER A 18 11.18 13.77 -28.78
C SER A 18 12.26 12.82 -28.21
N ILE A 19 13.50 13.29 -28.15
CA ILE A 19 14.61 12.51 -27.57
C ILE A 19 14.36 12.20 -26.09
N ARG A 20 13.92 13.18 -25.31
CA ARG A 20 13.57 12.98 -23.90
C ARG A 20 12.42 11.98 -23.74
N LYS A 21 11.39 12.09 -24.57
CA LYS A 21 10.26 11.16 -24.58
C LYS A 21 10.73 9.72 -24.81
N HIS A 22 11.55 9.47 -25.83
CA HIS A 22 12.07 8.12 -26.10
C HIS A 22 12.93 7.58 -24.97
N LYS A 23 13.79 8.38 -24.38
CA LYS A 23 14.59 7.99 -23.22
C LYS A 23 13.71 7.65 -22.01
N THR A 24 12.68 8.46 -21.76
CA THR A 24 11.75 8.25 -20.66
C THR A 24 10.93 6.98 -20.85
N GLU A 25 10.47 6.69 -22.06
CA GLU A 25 9.72 5.46 -22.36
C GLU A 25 10.58 4.21 -22.21
N TRP A 26 11.86 4.28 -22.57
CA TRP A 26 12.77 3.15 -22.38
C TRP A 26 12.98 2.83 -20.89
N HIS A 27 13.27 3.86 -20.08
CA HIS A 27 13.38 3.69 -18.63
C HIS A 27 12.06 3.24 -18.00
N LYS A 28 10.93 3.73 -18.51
CA LYS A 28 9.59 3.34 -18.01
C LYS A 28 9.36 1.83 -18.11
N LYS A 29 9.74 1.20 -19.19
CA LYS A 29 9.60 -0.26 -19.37
C LYS A 29 10.34 -1.03 -18.27
N ILE A 30 11.56 -0.63 -17.96
CA ILE A 30 12.38 -1.25 -16.91
C ILE A 30 11.75 -1.00 -15.54
N THR A 31 11.33 0.22 -15.27
CA THR A 31 10.74 0.62 -13.98
C THR A 31 9.41 -0.10 -13.72
N ILE A 32 8.56 -0.28 -14.74
CA ILE A 32 7.31 -1.03 -14.61
C ILE A 32 7.59 -2.50 -14.26
N SER A 33 8.57 -3.13 -14.91
CA SER A 33 8.95 -4.51 -14.60
C SER A 33 9.45 -4.65 -13.16
N LEU A 34 10.29 -3.71 -12.71
CA LEU A 34 10.77 -3.66 -11.33
C LEU A 34 9.63 -3.42 -10.34
N SER A 35 8.72 -2.52 -10.65
CA SER A 35 7.55 -2.24 -9.82
C SER A 35 6.64 -3.45 -9.66
N CYS A 36 6.46 -4.24 -10.71
CA CYS A 36 5.70 -5.50 -10.66
C CYS A 36 6.32 -6.46 -9.62
N LEU A 37 7.65 -6.61 -9.64
CA LEU A 37 8.37 -7.42 -8.68
C LEU A 37 8.22 -6.88 -7.24
N LEU A 38 8.32 -5.57 -7.06
CA LEU A 38 8.10 -4.91 -5.75
C LEU A 38 6.68 -5.12 -5.24
N PHE A 39 5.67 -5.02 -6.10
CA PHE A 39 4.28 -5.31 -5.72
C PHE A 39 4.08 -6.78 -5.32
N PHE A 40 4.79 -7.71 -5.95
CA PHE A 40 4.78 -9.10 -5.52
C PHE A 40 5.32 -9.25 -4.09
N PHE A 41 6.43 -8.60 -3.75
CA PHE A 41 6.97 -8.60 -2.39
C PHE A 41 6.04 -7.93 -1.36
N ILE A 42 5.28 -6.92 -1.77
CA ILE A 42 4.27 -6.27 -0.92
C ILE A 42 3.04 -7.17 -0.76
N GLY A 43 2.64 -7.88 -1.82
CA GLY A 43 1.48 -8.77 -1.82
C GLY A 43 1.64 -10.00 -0.93
N ALA A 44 2.85 -10.54 -0.81
CA ALA A 44 3.13 -11.70 0.02
C ALA A 44 2.78 -11.49 1.50
N PRO A 45 3.24 -10.42 2.20
CA PRO A 45 2.83 -10.13 3.57
C PRO A 45 1.35 -9.78 3.68
N LEU A 46 0.77 -9.10 2.70
CA LEU A 46 -0.67 -8.80 2.69
C LEU A 46 -1.51 -10.07 2.58
N GLY A 47 -1.07 -11.04 1.78
CA GLY A 47 -1.71 -12.36 1.68
C GLY A 47 -1.69 -13.15 3.01
N GLY A 48 -0.63 -13.00 3.81
CA GLY A 48 -0.52 -13.61 5.13
C GLY A 48 -1.55 -13.10 6.15
N ILE A 49 -2.00 -11.86 6.00
CA ILE A 49 -3.01 -11.21 6.87
C ILE A 49 -4.41 -11.80 6.62
N ILE A 50 -4.70 -12.24 5.41
CA ILE A 50 -5.99 -12.84 5.03
C ILE A 50 -6.32 -14.04 5.91
N ARG A 51 -5.32 -14.83 6.28
CA ARG A 51 -5.50 -16.01 7.14
C ARG A 51 -6.00 -15.70 8.56
N LYS A 52 -5.84 -14.45 9.02
CA LYS A 52 -6.08 -14.07 10.43
C LYS A 52 -7.23 -13.10 10.65
N GLY A 53 -7.71 -12.39 9.64
CA GLY A 53 -8.63 -11.27 9.90
C GLY A 53 -9.61 -10.89 8.79
N GLY A 54 -9.73 -11.68 7.71
CA GLY A 54 -10.68 -11.39 6.63
C GLY A 54 -10.07 -10.63 5.44
N LEU A 55 -10.77 -10.74 4.30
CA LEU A 55 -10.32 -10.25 2.98
C LEU A 55 -10.32 -8.73 2.83
N GLY A 56 -11.13 -8.00 3.61
CA GLY A 56 -11.39 -6.59 3.37
C GLY A 56 -10.18 -5.68 3.57
N MET A 57 -9.40 -5.91 4.64
CA MET A 57 -8.27 -5.03 4.97
C MET A 57 -7.09 -5.12 4.00
N PRO A 58 -6.62 -6.30 3.60
CA PRO A 58 -5.53 -6.40 2.63
C PRO A 58 -5.87 -5.75 1.29
N VAL A 59 -7.14 -5.86 0.85
CA VAL A 59 -7.58 -5.22 -0.40
C VAL A 59 -7.51 -3.69 -0.29
N ILE A 60 -8.00 -3.10 0.81
CA ILE A 60 -7.94 -1.65 1.01
C ILE A 60 -6.49 -1.16 1.04
N VAL A 61 -5.60 -1.85 1.77
CA VAL A 61 -4.19 -1.49 1.86
C VAL A 61 -3.49 -1.60 0.50
N SER A 62 -3.75 -2.66 -0.26
CA SER A 62 -3.15 -2.83 -1.60
C SER A 62 -3.59 -1.75 -2.57
N VAL A 63 -4.86 -1.36 -2.55
CA VAL A 63 -5.40 -0.27 -3.38
C VAL A 63 -4.76 1.07 -2.99
N LEU A 64 -4.61 1.36 -1.69
CA LEU A 64 -3.95 2.58 -1.23
C LEU A 64 -2.49 2.66 -1.69
N VAL A 65 -1.73 1.57 -1.51
CA VAL A 65 -0.33 1.49 -1.97
C VAL A 65 -0.24 1.70 -3.49
N PHE A 66 -1.17 1.09 -4.24
CA PHE A 66 -1.23 1.25 -5.69
C PHE A 66 -1.53 2.70 -6.10
N ILE A 67 -2.47 3.37 -5.44
CA ILE A 67 -2.81 4.78 -5.72
C ILE A 67 -1.60 5.68 -5.47
N ILE A 68 -0.91 5.51 -4.34
CA ILE A 68 0.29 6.27 -3.99
C ILE A 68 1.38 6.06 -5.05
N TYR A 69 1.65 4.81 -5.41
CA TYR A 69 2.59 4.45 -6.46
C TYR A 69 2.24 5.15 -7.79
N TYR A 70 0.98 5.04 -8.21
CA TYR A 70 0.50 5.61 -9.47
C TYR A 70 0.67 7.14 -9.54
N ILE A 71 0.39 7.84 -8.45
CA ILE A 71 0.57 9.30 -8.37
C ILE A 71 2.05 9.66 -8.51
N ILE A 72 2.93 8.96 -7.80
CA ILE A 72 4.37 9.22 -7.84
C ILE A 72 4.95 8.90 -9.21
N ASP A 73 4.59 7.76 -9.80
CA ASP A 73 5.07 7.33 -11.11
C ASP A 73 4.63 8.31 -12.21
N ASN A 74 3.36 8.70 -12.23
CA ASN A 74 2.83 9.65 -13.20
C ASN A 74 3.45 11.05 -13.07
N THR A 75 3.69 11.49 -11.83
CA THR A 75 4.34 12.79 -11.58
C THR A 75 5.79 12.76 -12.03
N GLY A 76 6.53 11.69 -11.68
CA GLY A 76 7.91 11.48 -12.12
C GLY A 76 8.04 11.42 -13.65
N TYR A 77 7.13 10.69 -14.31
CA TYR A 77 7.08 10.62 -15.77
C TYR A 77 6.87 11.99 -16.42
N LYS A 78 5.90 12.76 -15.94
CA LYS A 78 5.63 14.11 -16.47
C LYS A 78 6.83 15.03 -16.28
N MET A 79 7.41 15.07 -15.09
CA MET A 79 8.56 15.92 -14.80
C MET A 79 9.80 15.56 -15.61
N ALA A 80 10.04 14.26 -15.85
CA ALA A 80 11.13 13.78 -16.68
C ALA A 80 10.93 14.15 -18.14
N ARG A 81 9.70 13.97 -18.68
CA ARG A 81 9.35 14.31 -20.06
C ARG A 81 9.44 15.80 -20.33
N ASP A 82 8.95 16.61 -19.41
CA ASP A 82 8.93 18.07 -19.54
C ASP A 82 10.33 18.71 -19.31
N GLY A 83 11.35 17.89 -19.03
CA GLY A 83 12.72 18.34 -18.87
C GLY A 83 13.03 19.03 -17.55
N LYS A 84 12.09 19.01 -16.59
CA LYS A 84 12.28 19.59 -15.24
C LYS A 84 13.20 18.75 -14.37
N TRP A 85 13.18 17.43 -14.58
CA TRP A 85 14.01 16.47 -13.86
C TRP A 85 14.82 15.64 -14.85
N ILE A 86 15.96 15.14 -14.38
CA ILE A 86 16.76 14.18 -15.14
C ILE A 86 15.90 12.92 -15.32
N VAL A 87 15.85 12.39 -16.54
CA VAL A 87 15.01 11.23 -16.90
C VAL A 87 15.18 10.07 -15.93
N TRP A 88 16.43 9.77 -15.56
CA TRP A 88 16.74 8.69 -14.63
C TRP A 88 16.10 8.92 -13.25
N MET A 89 16.26 10.11 -12.66
CA MET A 89 15.67 10.43 -11.35
C MET A 89 14.14 10.38 -11.39
N GLY A 90 13.51 10.99 -12.42
CA GLY A 90 12.05 11.01 -12.54
C GLY A 90 11.43 9.62 -12.61
N MET A 91 12.07 8.70 -13.32
CA MET A 91 11.53 7.35 -13.52
C MET A 91 11.82 6.40 -12.34
N TRP A 92 12.97 6.56 -11.68
CA TRP A 92 13.34 5.66 -10.57
C TRP A 92 12.76 6.09 -9.21
N THR A 93 12.22 7.31 -9.11
CA THR A 93 11.64 7.83 -7.86
C THR A 93 10.51 6.94 -7.34
N SER A 94 9.62 6.47 -8.23
CA SER A 94 8.50 5.58 -7.84
C SER A 94 9.00 4.26 -7.25
N SER A 95 9.98 3.63 -7.87
CA SER A 95 10.58 2.39 -7.38
C SER A 95 11.39 2.61 -6.09
N ALA A 96 12.10 3.74 -5.97
CA ALA A 96 12.86 4.10 -4.78
C ALA A 96 11.98 4.33 -3.55
N VAL A 97 10.75 4.80 -3.73
CA VAL A 97 9.76 4.93 -2.64
C VAL A 97 9.10 3.59 -2.33
N LEU A 98 8.79 2.80 -3.35
CA LEU A 98 8.11 1.52 -3.17
C LEU A 98 9.01 0.45 -2.55
N ALA A 99 10.31 0.44 -2.87
CA ALA A 99 11.26 -0.55 -2.37
C ALA A 99 11.38 -0.57 -0.83
N PRO A 100 11.66 0.56 -0.14
CA PRO A 100 11.74 0.56 1.32
C PRO A 100 10.41 0.22 1.98
N LEU A 101 9.29 0.61 1.37
CA LEU A 101 7.95 0.26 1.85
C LEU A 101 7.71 -1.25 1.75
N GLY A 102 8.09 -1.88 0.65
CA GLY A 102 8.00 -3.33 0.46
C GLY A 102 8.89 -4.10 1.44
N VAL A 103 10.14 -3.67 1.63
CA VAL A 103 11.07 -4.27 2.61
C VAL A 103 10.52 -4.12 4.03
N PHE A 104 10.02 -2.95 4.39
CA PHE A 104 9.42 -2.70 5.70
C PHE A 104 8.22 -3.59 5.99
N LEU A 105 7.30 -3.72 5.03
CA LEU A 105 6.12 -4.59 5.17
C LEU A 105 6.53 -6.07 5.29
N THR A 106 7.47 -6.53 4.47
CA THR A 106 7.97 -7.91 4.50
C THR A 106 8.70 -8.20 5.82
N TYR A 107 9.56 -7.30 6.28
CA TYR A 107 10.26 -7.45 7.55
C TYR A 107 9.29 -7.53 8.73
N LYS A 108 8.31 -6.64 8.74
CA LYS A 108 7.30 -6.57 9.81
C LYS A 108 6.37 -7.78 9.80
N SER A 109 6.00 -8.28 8.63
CA SER A 109 5.18 -9.49 8.50
C SER A 109 5.89 -10.76 9.00
N ASN A 110 7.21 -10.86 8.81
CA ASN A 110 7.97 -12.01 9.25
C ASN A 110 8.20 -12.04 10.78
N LYS A 111 8.32 -10.89 11.40
CA LYS A 111 8.68 -10.80 12.82
C LYS A 111 7.48 -10.90 13.77
N ASP A 112 6.28 -10.51 13.31
CA ASP A 112 5.08 -10.47 14.16
C ASP A 112 3.85 -11.00 13.42
N SER A 113 3.51 -12.23 13.70
CA SER A 113 2.20 -12.79 13.31
C SER A 113 1.01 -12.13 14.04
N VAL A 114 1.26 -11.23 14.98
CA VAL A 114 0.24 -10.62 15.88
C VAL A 114 0.06 -9.11 15.66
N VAL A 115 1.01 -8.40 15.01
CA VAL A 115 1.08 -6.91 15.02
C VAL A 115 0.35 -6.24 13.86
N LEU A 116 -0.14 -6.98 12.88
CA LEU A 116 -1.11 -6.40 11.95
C LEU A 116 -2.51 -6.49 12.56
N ASN A 117 -2.70 -5.90 13.72
CA ASN A 117 -4.02 -5.59 14.24
C ASN A 117 -4.70 -4.67 13.21
N ALA A 118 -5.54 -5.30 12.38
CA ALA A 118 -6.37 -4.57 11.42
C ALA A 118 -7.13 -3.42 12.10
N ASP A 119 -7.49 -3.58 13.37
CA ASP A 119 -8.15 -2.58 14.18
C ASP A 119 -7.32 -1.32 14.43
N ALA A 120 -6.00 -1.42 14.56
CA ALA A 120 -5.13 -0.26 14.75
C ALA A 120 -5.06 0.59 13.46
N TYR A 121 -4.97 -0.04 12.29
CA TYR A 121 -4.97 0.66 11.01
C TYR A 121 -6.34 1.23 10.64
N ILE A 122 -7.43 0.49 10.95
CA ILE A 122 -8.81 0.98 10.79
C ILE A 122 -9.04 2.22 11.67
N ASN A 123 -8.58 2.20 12.91
CA ASN A 123 -8.75 3.31 13.83
C ASN A 123 -7.91 4.52 13.41
N TRP A 124 -6.68 4.30 12.90
CA TRP A 124 -5.84 5.36 12.35
C TRP A 124 -6.47 5.98 11.09
N PHE A 125 -6.97 5.15 10.17
CA PHE A 125 -7.65 5.60 8.95
C PHE A 125 -8.95 6.33 9.26
N LYS A 126 -9.76 5.82 10.20
CA LYS A 126 -10.97 6.50 10.67
C LYS A 126 -10.67 7.85 11.32
N LYS A 127 -9.54 7.97 12.01
CA LYS A 127 -9.08 9.22 12.60
C LYS A 127 -8.72 10.26 11.53
N ILE A 128 -8.14 9.83 10.39
CA ILE A 128 -7.82 10.71 9.25
C ILE A 128 -9.09 11.13 8.50
N VAL A 129 -10.02 10.20 8.28
CA VAL A 129 -11.28 10.44 7.55
C VAL A 129 -12.35 11.09 8.45
N GLY A 130 -12.09 11.26 9.76
CA GLY A 130 -13.02 11.90 10.69
C GLY A 130 -14.26 11.08 11.03
N ILE A 131 -14.32 9.80 10.70
CA ILE A 131 -15.45 8.92 10.99
C ILE A 131 -15.36 8.45 12.43
N ARG A 132 -16.13 9.05 13.29
CA ARG A 132 -16.28 8.68 14.71
C ARG A 132 -17.15 7.44 14.83
N SER A 133 -16.54 6.26 14.83
CA SER A 133 -17.25 5.01 15.08
C SER A 133 -17.26 4.71 16.58
N VAL A 134 -18.40 4.89 17.20
CA VAL A 134 -18.66 4.40 18.55
C VAL A 134 -18.95 2.90 18.44
N ARG A 135 -17.96 2.05 18.65
CA ARG A 135 -18.18 0.63 18.84
C ARG A 135 -18.48 0.39 20.31
N HIS A 136 -19.75 0.22 20.64
CA HIS A 136 -20.12 -0.48 21.86
C HIS A 136 -19.79 -1.96 21.67
N ILE A 137 -18.65 -2.38 22.19
CA ILE A 137 -18.34 -3.79 22.35
C ILE A 137 -19.07 -4.23 23.60
N PHE A 138 -20.24 -4.85 23.44
CA PHE A 138 -20.82 -5.64 24.51
C PHE A 138 -19.91 -6.85 24.68
N LYS A 139 -19.00 -6.79 25.64
CA LYS A 139 -18.42 -7.99 26.24
C LYS A 139 -19.56 -8.70 26.95
N LYS A 140 -20.15 -9.69 26.29
CA LYS A 140 -21.00 -10.65 26.96
C LYS A 140 -20.06 -11.48 27.84
N GLU A 141 -19.93 -11.10 29.12
CA GLU A 141 -19.35 -11.99 30.11
C GLU A 141 -20.29 -13.19 30.20
N VAL A 142 -19.84 -14.30 29.64
CA VAL A 142 -20.48 -15.58 29.94
C VAL A 142 -20.00 -15.93 31.34
N ILE A 143 -20.83 -15.62 32.36
CA ILE A 143 -20.65 -16.11 33.70
C ILE A 143 -20.91 -17.62 33.59
N ILE A 144 -19.86 -18.42 33.52
CA ILE A 144 -19.93 -19.85 33.68
C ILE A 144 -20.17 -20.03 35.18
N HIS A 145 -21.43 -20.27 35.52
CA HIS A 145 -21.75 -20.72 36.88
C HIS A 145 -21.14 -22.11 37.01
N ASP A 146 -20.15 -22.25 37.85
CA ASP A 146 -19.63 -23.57 38.23
C ASP A 146 -20.82 -24.38 38.78
N PRO A 147 -21.15 -25.53 38.19
CA PRO A 147 -22.22 -26.36 38.66
C PRO A 147 -21.83 -26.88 40.06
N ASP A 148 -22.71 -26.64 41.04
CA ASP A 148 -22.51 -27.06 42.43
C ASP A 148 -22.70 -28.57 42.50
N TYR A 149 -21.60 -29.32 42.28
CA TYR A 149 -21.61 -30.78 42.24
C TYR A 149 -22.04 -31.40 43.57
N THR A 150 -21.94 -30.69 44.70
CA THR A 150 -22.38 -31.13 46.01
C THR A 150 -23.90 -31.27 46.15
N ARG A 151 -24.66 -30.45 45.41
CA ARG A 151 -26.13 -30.59 45.39
C ARG A 151 -26.59 -31.77 44.54
N LEU A 152 -25.91 -32.00 43.41
CA LEU A 152 -26.24 -33.09 42.50
C LEU A 152 -26.02 -34.49 43.15
N THR A 153 -25.00 -34.65 43.98
CA THR A 153 -24.77 -35.90 44.72
C THR A 153 -25.81 -36.14 45.82
N GLY A 154 -26.32 -35.09 46.47
CA GLY A 154 -27.38 -35.22 47.49
C GLY A 154 -28.75 -35.57 46.88
N ASP A 155 -29.06 -35.14 45.69
CA ASP A 155 -30.33 -35.48 45.03
C ASP A 155 -30.32 -36.90 44.44
N LEU A 156 -29.15 -37.47 44.15
CA LEU A 156 -29.01 -38.88 43.71
C LEU A 156 -29.07 -39.89 44.83
N GLU A 157 -28.80 -39.51 46.09
CA GLU A 157 -28.95 -40.38 47.24
C GLU A 157 -30.39 -40.50 47.75
N GLN A 158 -31.30 -39.64 47.25
CA GLN A 158 -32.72 -39.67 47.63
C GLN A 158 -33.62 -40.42 46.64
N LEU A 159 -33.06 -40.98 45.54
CA LEU A 159 -33.73 -41.81 44.55
C LEU A 159 -33.39 -43.29 44.80
#